data_916dabffa1bf53640032f1b9be985630
#
_entry.id   916dabffa1bf53640032f1b9be985630
#
_cell.length_a   1.000
_cell.length_b   1.000
_cell.length_c   1.000
_cell.angle_alpha   90.00
_cell.angle_beta   90.00
_cell.angle_gamma   90.00
#
_symmetry.space_group_name_H-M   'P 1'
#
loop_
_entity.id
_entity.type
_entity.pdbx_description
1 polymer ?
#
loop_
_entity_poly.entity_id
_entity_poly.type
_entity_poly.pdbx_seq_one_letter_code
_entity_poly.pdbx_strand_id
1 'polypeptide(L)'
;MFLNKIKNFFLFSFLILFLSIKANSQEKKIQGLAIITDGDTIKISNQKIRLFGIDAPEMKQKCKKPFISISFLTLNKEYDCGVVSTNKLKKKIFNKEISCVVINKDKYGRFIGECFYKNMNINSWMVENGYALAYLKYSKKFQNQELNAKKNKLGIWQGPFEKPWDWRKKNRN
;
A
#
# COMPACT_ATOMS: atom_id res chain seq x y z
N MET A 1 16.94 -25.30 -57.36
CA MET A 1 16.59 -23.91 -56.95
C MET A 1 15.20 -23.81 -56.30
N PHE A 2 14.25 -24.66 -56.60
CA PHE A 2 12.88 -24.68 -56.03
C PHE A 2 12.80 -25.19 -54.58
N LEU A 3 13.56 -26.21 -54.23
CA LEU A 3 13.52 -26.82 -52.86
C LEU A 3 14.04 -25.87 -51.75
N ASN A 4 15.01 -25.00 -52.04
CA ASN A 4 15.52 -24.08 -51.06
C ASN A 4 14.53 -22.93 -50.72
N LYS A 5 13.68 -22.54 -51.68
CA LYS A 5 12.62 -21.52 -51.40
C LYS A 5 11.52 -22.06 -50.50
N ILE A 6 11.16 -23.35 -50.66
CA ILE A 6 10.15 -23.99 -49.78
C ILE A 6 10.67 -24.17 -48.36
N LYS A 7 11.94 -24.54 -48.20
CA LYS A 7 12.58 -24.71 -46.90
C LYS A 7 12.65 -23.40 -46.12
N ASN A 8 12.98 -22.30 -46.79
CA ASN A 8 13.01 -20.96 -46.19
C ASN A 8 11.61 -20.45 -45.84
N PHE A 9 10.58 -20.77 -46.64
CA PHE A 9 9.20 -20.39 -46.33
C PHE A 9 8.66 -21.08 -45.10
N PHE A 10 8.95 -22.37 -44.90
CA PHE A 10 8.57 -23.12 -43.69
C PHE A 10 9.33 -22.66 -42.45
N LEU A 11 10.64 -22.31 -42.58
CA LEU A 11 11.40 -21.73 -41.45
C LEU A 11 10.85 -20.36 -41.03
N PHE A 12 10.47 -19.53 -41.98
CA PHE A 12 9.92 -18.21 -41.68
C PHE A 12 8.52 -18.27 -41.09
N SER A 13 7.68 -19.20 -41.54
CA SER A 13 6.36 -19.47 -40.97
C SER A 13 6.46 -20.03 -39.56
N PHE A 14 7.44 -20.88 -39.26
CA PHE A 14 7.67 -21.44 -37.93
C PHE A 14 8.19 -20.37 -36.93
N LEU A 15 9.01 -19.43 -37.41
CA LEU A 15 9.54 -18.33 -36.61
C LEU A 15 8.43 -17.33 -36.23
N ILE A 16 7.45 -17.08 -37.08
CA ILE A 16 6.32 -16.17 -36.82
C ILE A 16 5.37 -16.80 -35.79
N LEU A 17 5.23 -18.10 -35.76
CA LEU A 17 4.35 -18.81 -34.80
C LEU A 17 4.88 -18.74 -33.35
N PHE A 18 6.20 -18.65 -33.19
CA PHE A 18 6.83 -18.53 -31.86
C PHE A 18 6.74 -17.12 -31.25
N LEU A 19 6.49 -16.08 -32.06
CA LEU A 19 6.41 -14.69 -31.61
C LEU A 19 5.04 -14.31 -31.01
N SER A 20 4.07 -15.20 -31.05
CA SER A 20 2.67 -14.89 -30.65
C SER A 20 2.28 -15.37 -29.25
N ILE A 21 3.16 -16.02 -28.50
CA ILE A 21 2.87 -16.39 -27.10
C ILE A 21 3.27 -15.22 -26.20
N LYS A 22 2.50 -14.12 -26.24
CA LYS A 22 2.45 -13.20 -25.11
C LYS A 22 1.82 -13.97 -23.97
N ALA A 23 2.64 -14.43 -23.02
CA ALA A 23 2.16 -14.93 -21.75
C ALA A 23 1.35 -13.79 -21.09
N ASN A 24 0.03 -13.86 -21.22
CA ASN A 24 -0.88 -12.94 -20.56
C ASN A 24 -0.87 -13.34 -19.08
N SER A 25 0.09 -12.82 -18.34
CA SER A 25 0.13 -12.95 -16.89
C SER A 25 -1.12 -12.26 -16.33
N GLN A 26 -2.18 -13.03 -16.15
CA GLN A 26 -3.43 -12.51 -15.58
C GLN A 26 -3.13 -12.07 -14.13
N GLU A 27 -3.11 -10.76 -13.92
CA GLU A 27 -2.92 -10.18 -12.59
C GLU A 27 -3.99 -10.73 -11.63
N LYS A 28 -3.55 -11.37 -10.56
CA LYS A 28 -4.47 -11.88 -9.54
C LYS A 28 -5.16 -10.72 -8.85
N LYS A 29 -6.49 -10.68 -8.94
CA LYS A 29 -7.34 -9.70 -8.25
C LYS A 29 -8.13 -10.37 -7.13
N ILE A 30 -8.26 -9.67 -5.99
CA ILE A 30 -9.12 -10.04 -4.87
C ILE A 30 -10.10 -8.90 -4.69
N GLN A 31 -11.41 -9.20 -4.73
CA GLN A 31 -12.46 -8.18 -4.70
C GLN A 31 -13.57 -8.54 -3.72
N GLY A 32 -14.16 -7.54 -3.09
CA GLY A 32 -15.28 -7.69 -2.17
C GLY A 32 -15.31 -6.64 -1.07
N LEU A 33 -16.22 -6.81 -0.12
CA LEU A 33 -16.29 -5.99 1.08
C LEU A 33 -15.08 -6.27 1.98
N ALA A 34 -14.42 -5.20 2.42
CA ALA A 34 -13.22 -5.31 3.24
C ALA A 34 -13.53 -5.15 4.73
N ILE A 35 -12.96 -6.04 5.53
CA ILE A 35 -12.85 -5.90 6.99
C ILE A 35 -11.44 -5.35 7.28
N ILE A 36 -11.35 -4.29 8.04
CA ILE A 36 -10.10 -3.63 8.37
C ILE A 36 -9.50 -4.31 9.60
N THR A 37 -8.23 -4.76 9.51
CA THR A 37 -7.46 -5.34 10.60
C THR A 37 -6.71 -4.24 11.36
N ASP A 38 -6.00 -3.41 10.62
CA ASP A 38 -5.21 -2.27 11.11
C ASP A 38 -5.04 -1.21 10.00
N GLY A 39 -4.17 -0.21 10.20
CA GLY A 39 -4.00 0.91 9.27
C GLY A 39 -3.38 0.54 7.91
N ASP A 40 -2.83 -0.66 7.74
CA ASP A 40 -2.23 -1.11 6.48
C ASP A 40 -2.58 -2.56 6.10
N THR A 41 -3.51 -3.17 6.81
CA THR A 41 -3.94 -4.56 6.55
C THR A 41 -5.46 -4.66 6.54
N ILE A 42 -6.00 -5.20 5.46
CA ILE A 42 -7.42 -5.48 5.29
C ILE A 42 -7.65 -6.97 5.03
N LYS A 43 -8.90 -7.41 5.16
CA LYS A 43 -9.33 -8.79 4.88
C LYS A 43 -10.52 -8.76 3.94
N ILE A 44 -10.42 -9.45 2.80
CA ILE A 44 -11.50 -9.65 1.83
C ILE A 44 -11.70 -11.16 1.66
N SER A 45 -12.93 -11.66 1.79
CA SER A 45 -13.25 -13.09 1.61
C SER A 45 -12.27 -14.03 2.35
N ASN A 46 -12.01 -13.74 3.62
CA ASN A 46 -11.03 -14.45 4.48
C ASN A 46 -9.55 -14.34 4.08
N GLN A 47 -9.21 -13.63 3.02
CA GLN A 47 -7.83 -13.41 2.59
C GLN A 47 -7.27 -12.11 3.20
N LYS A 48 -6.20 -12.23 3.98
CA LYS A 48 -5.49 -11.04 4.51
C LYS A 48 -4.65 -10.41 3.43
N ILE A 49 -4.77 -9.09 3.28
CA ILE A 49 -4.05 -8.29 2.29
C ILE A 49 -3.35 -7.15 3.02
N ARG A 50 -2.01 -7.15 2.97
CA ARG A 50 -1.21 -6.02 3.40
C ARG A 50 -1.10 -5.01 2.25
N LEU A 51 -1.39 -3.77 2.52
CA LEU A 51 -1.31 -2.69 1.56
C LEU A 51 0.15 -2.47 1.15
N PHE A 52 0.44 -2.64 -0.15
CA PHE A 52 1.78 -2.53 -0.70
C PHE A 52 2.38 -1.13 -0.55
N GLY A 53 3.67 -1.07 -0.24
CA GLY A 53 4.48 0.15 -0.28
C GLY A 53 4.18 1.17 0.83
N ILE A 54 3.35 0.81 1.81
CA ILE A 54 3.04 1.67 2.96
C ILE A 54 3.26 0.96 4.28
N ASP A 55 3.39 1.74 5.36
CA ASP A 55 3.49 1.24 6.74
C ASP A 55 2.73 2.20 7.68
N ALA A 56 1.68 1.72 8.31
CA ALA A 56 0.86 2.50 9.23
C ALA A 56 1.34 2.34 10.69
N PRO A 57 1.04 3.32 11.55
CA PRO A 57 1.28 3.17 12.98
C PRO A 57 0.56 1.95 13.54
N GLU A 58 1.23 1.20 14.43
CA GLU A 58 0.68 0.04 15.10
C GLU A 58 -0.49 0.43 16.01
N MET A 59 -1.47 -0.45 16.21
CA MET A 59 -2.68 -0.17 17.03
C MET A 59 -2.37 0.43 18.40
N LYS A 60 -1.29 -0.03 19.06
CA LYS A 60 -0.86 0.46 20.38
C LYS A 60 0.10 1.65 20.31
N GLN A 61 0.45 2.10 19.11
CA GLN A 61 1.41 3.18 18.92
C GLN A 61 0.79 4.53 19.22
N LYS A 62 1.53 5.34 19.99
CA LYS A 62 1.18 6.74 20.31
C LYS A 62 2.04 7.69 19.52
N CYS A 63 1.44 8.80 19.12
CA CYS A 63 2.09 9.93 18.46
C CYS A 63 1.76 11.22 19.23
N LYS A 64 2.47 12.31 18.95
CA LYS A 64 2.19 13.61 19.55
C LYS A 64 1.60 14.55 18.53
N LYS A 65 0.76 15.46 18.98
CA LYS A 65 0.23 16.57 18.16
C LYS A 65 0.18 17.85 18.97
N PRO A 66 0.29 19.01 18.33
CA PRO A 66 0.13 20.30 18.99
C PRO A 66 -1.20 20.38 19.75
N PHE A 67 -1.16 20.87 20.96
CA PHE A 67 -2.33 21.12 21.81
C PHE A 67 -2.49 22.60 22.11
N ILE A 68 -1.41 23.26 22.52
CA ILE A 68 -1.34 24.71 22.77
C ILE A 68 -0.09 25.22 22.10
N SER A 69 -0.19 26.31 21.35
CA SER A 69 0.94 27.06 20.78
C SER A 69 0.83 28.52 21.15
N ILE A 70 1.81 29.03 21.92
CA ILE A 70 1.91 30.41 22.33
C ILE A 70 3.29 30.90 21.92
N SER A 71 3.34 31.85 20.97
CA SER A 71 4.57 32.39 20.42
C SER A 71 5.55 31.29 19.98
N PHE A 72 6.68 31.11 20.65
CA PHE A 72 7.72 30.13 20.38
C PHE A 72 7.55 28.79 21.11
N LEU A 73 6.55 28.67 22.00
CA LEU A 73 6.29 27.46 22.81
C LEU A 73 5.11 26.66 22.25
N THR A 74 5.37 25.39 21.92
CA THR A 74 4.32 24.44 21.53
C THR A 74 4.28 23.30 22.53
N LEU A 75 3.16 23.16 23.22
CA LEU A 75 2.85 22.02 24.06
C LEU A 75 2.18 20.95 23.22
N ASN A 76 2.67 19.71 23.30
CA ASN A 76 2.14 18.58 22.57
C ASN A 76 1.36 17.65 23.50
N LYS A 77 0.26 17.06 23.01
CA LYS A 77 -0.42 15.96 23.69
C LYS A 77 -0.28 14.64 22.91
N GLU A 78 -0.25 13.55 23.62
CA GLU A 78 -0.27 12.22 23.03
C GLU A 78 -1.67 11.83 22.54
N TYR A 79 -1.69 10.99 21.49
CA TYR A 79 -2.91 10.36 20.99
C TYR A 79 -2.59 9.00 20.35
N ASP A 80 -3.55 8.10 20.29
CA ASP A 80 -3.42 6.75 19.75
C ASP A 80 -3.45 6.79 18.21
N CYS A 81 -2.31 7.10 17.60
CA CYS A 81 -2.23 7.32 16.15
C CYS A 81 -2.50 6.04 15.34
N GLY A 82 -2.19 4.85 15.87
CA GLY A 82 -2.54 3.58 15.24
C GLY A 82 -4.05 3.37 15.17
N VAL A 83 -4.77 3.66 16.25
CA VAL A 83 -6.23 3.62 16.30
C VAL A 83 -6.82 4.64 15.33
N VAL A 84 -6.26 5.87 15.29
CA VAL A 84 -6.71 6.90 14.35
C VAL A 84 -6.52 6.46 12.90
N SER A 85 -5.36 5.93 12.54
CA SER A 85 -5.06 5.41 11.21
C SER A 85 -6.07 4.34 10.78
N THR A 86 -6.27 3.32 11.62
CA THR A 86 -7.23 2.23 11.40
C THR A 86 -8.66 2.75 11.22
N ASN A 87 -9.10 3.65 12.09
CA ASN A 87 -10.45 4.22 12.00
C ASN A 87 -10.65 5.11 10.76
N LYS A 88 -9.62 5.81 10.32
CA LYS A 88 -9.67 6.60 9.08
C LYS A 88 -9.79 5.70 7.85
N LEU A 89 -9.02 4.60 7.80
CA LEU A 89 -9.17 3.60 6.76
C LEU A 89 -10.57 2.98 6.80
N LYS A 90 -11.04 2.54 7.98
CA LYS A 90 -12.38 1.97 8.16
C LYS A 90 -13.47 2.91 7.66
N LYS A 91 -13.46 4.19 8.06
CA LYS A 91 -14.43 5.19 7.61
C LYS A 91 -14.37 5.41 6.09
N LYS A 92 -13.17 5.38 5.51
CA LYS A 92 -12.96 5.64 4.07
C LYS A 92 -13.57 4.56 3.19
N ILE A 93 -13.47 3.28 3.61
CA ILE A 93 -13.88 2.14 2.80
C ILE A 93 -15.08 1.35 3.37
N PHE A 94 -15.75 1.89 4.38
CA PHE A 94 -16.94 1.28 5.00
C PHE A 94 -18.02 0.99 3.95
N ASN A 95 -18.55 -0.24 3.93
CA ASN A 95 -19.54 -0.73 2.97
C ASN A 95 -19.21 -0.50 1.49
N LYS A 96 -17.91 -0.45 1.16
CA LYS A 96 -17.46 -0.29 -0.22
C LYS A 96 -16.83 -1.57 -0.72
N GLU A 97 -17.13 -1.91 -1.95
CA GLU A 97 -16.46 -3.00 -2.64
C GLU A 97 -15.06 -2.56 -3.04
N ILE A 98 -14.07 -3.27 -2.53
CA ILE A 98 -12.63 -2.98 -2.73
C ILE A 98 -12.06 -4.01 -3.68
N SER A 99 -11.29 -3.56 -4.65
CA SER A 99 -10.52 -4.41 -5.57
C SER A 99 -9.05 -4.26 -5.28
N CYS A 100 -8.35 -5.36 -5.01
CA CYS A 100 -6.91 -5.38 -4.76
C CYS A 100 -6.19 -6.17 -5.85
N VAL A 101 -5.22 -5.54 -6.51
CA VAL A 101 -4.27 -6.18 -7.41
C VAL A 101 -3.15 -6.76 -6.56
N VAL A 102 -3.02 -8.09 -6.60
CA VAL A 102 -2.01 -8.82 -5.83
C VAL A 102 -0.67 -8.76 -6.54
N ILE A 103 0.35 -8.29 -5.82
CA ILE A 103 1.73 -8.23 -6.31
C ILE A 103 2.51 -9.46 -5.85
N ASN A 104 2.35 -9.86 -4.57
CA ASN A 104 3.18 -10.88 -3.94
C ASN A 104 2.47 -11.47 -2.71
N LYS A 105 3.14 -12.41 -2.00
CA LYS A 105 2.81 -12.86 -0.65
C LYS A 105 3.99 -12.63 0.28
N ASP A 106 3.72 -12.27 1.53
CA ASP A 106 4.76 -12.19 2.55
C ASP A 106 5.01 -13.56 3.23
N LYS A 107 6.05 -13.60 4.05
CA LYS A 107 6.42 -14.81 4.81
C LYS A 107 5.36 -15.30 5.82
N TYR A 108 4.37 -14.47 6.12
CA TYR A 108 3.26 -14.79 7.00
C TYR A 108 2.01 -15.25 6.24
N GLY A 109 2.11 -15.42 4.92
CA GLY A 109 1.02 -15.86 4.06
C GLY A 109 0.00 -14.78 3.69
N ARG A 110 0.22 -13.49 4.07
CA ARG A 110 -0.64 -12.39 3.64
C ARG A 110 -0.33 -12.05 2.19
N PHE A 111 -1.36 -11.76 1.40
CA PHE A 111 -1.16 -11.12 0.10
C PHE A 111 -0.63 -9.71 0.29
N ILE A 112 0.25 -9.27 -0.58
CA ILE A 112 0.71 -7.90 -0.67
C ILE A 112 0.10 -7.32 -1.93
N GLY A 113 -0.63 -6.20 -1.83
CA GLY A 113 -1.34 -5.66 -2.98
C GLY A 113 -1.63 -4.18 -2.92
N GLU A 114 -1.96 -3.63 -4.08
CA GLU A 114 -2.53 -2.31 -4.20
C GLU A 114 -4.04 -2.42 -4.25
N CYS A 115 -4.71 -1.68 -3.39
CA CYS A 115 -6.15 -1.75 -3.23
C CYS A 115 -6.82 -0.47 -3.69
N PHE A 116 -7.98 -0.62 -4.33
CA PHE A 116 -8.70 0.47 -4.97
C PHE A 116 -10.17 0.44 -4.58
N TYR A 117 -10.72 1.62 -4.38
CA TYR A 117 -12.15 1.87 -4.41
C TYR A 117 -12.46 2.71 -5.65
N LYS A 118 -13.12 2.13 -6.66
CA LYS A 118 -13.25 2.74 -7.99
C LYS A 118 -11.84 3.12 -8.50
N ASN A 119 -11.64 4.39 -8.87
CA ASN A 119 -10.34 4.90 -9.35
C ASN A 119 -9.39 5.38 -8.23
N MET A 120 -9.83 5.34 -6.96
CA MET A 120 -9.02 5.82 -5.84
C MET A 120 -8.10 4.71 -5.34
N ASN A 121 -6.78 4.92 -5.42
CA ASN A 121 -5.78 4.06 -4.78
C ASN A 121 -5.79 4.32 -3.27
N ILE A 122 -6.20 3.29 -2.49
CA ILE A 122 -6.32 3.37 -1.02
C ILE A 122 -4.94 3.51 -0.37
N ASN A 123 -3.92 2.82 -0.90
CA ASN A 123 -2.56 2.89 -0.39
C ASN A 123 -2.02 4.34 -0.48
N SER A 124 -2.18 4.96 -1.66
CA SER A 124 -1.82 6.37 -1.89
C SER A 124 -2.57 7.30 -0.93
N TRP A 125 -3.89 7.10 -0.81
CA TRP A 125 -4.74 7.93 0.04
C TRP A 125 -4.30 7.90 1.52
N MET A 126 -3.88 6.73 2.03
CA MET A 126 -3.39 6.59 3.40
C MET A 126 -2.12 7.42 3.62
N VAL A 127 -1.19 7.41 2.68
CA VAL A 127 0.07 8.18 2.77
C VAL A 127 -0.18 9.66 2.58
N GLU A 128 -0.97 10.04 1.57
CA GLU A 128 -1.27 11.44 1.24
C GLU A 128 -1.93 12.20 2.40
N ASN A 129 -2.74 11.51 3.20
CA ASN A 129 -3.39 12.10 4.39
C ASN A 129 -2.58 11.91 5.68
N GLY A 130 -1.37 11.34 5.62
CA GLY A 130 -0.51 11.11 6.77
C GLY A 130 -1.05 10.07 7.75
N TYR A 131 -1.84 9.11 7.29
CA TYR A 131 -2.31 7.98 8.11
C TYR A 131 -1.38 6.78 8.02
N ALA A 132 -0.50 6.74 7.00
CA ALA A 132 0.59 5.79 6.87
C ALA A 132 1.83 6.51 6.31
N LEU A 133 3.00 5.89 6.42
CA LEU A 133 4.22 6.32 5.78
C LEU A 133 4.45 5.56 4.49
N ALA A 134 5.14 6.17 3.52
CA ALA A 134 5.70 5.43 2.39
C ALA A 134 6.81 4.51 2.90
N TYR A 135 6.71 3.20 2.61
CA TYR A 135 7.71 2.25 3.04
C TYR A 135 8.84 2.14 1.99
N LEU A 136 9.71 3.14 1.98
CA LEU A 136 10.73 3.35 0.95
C LEU A 136 11.71 2.19 0.79
N LYS A 137 11.84 1.32 1.80
CA LYS A 137 12.65 0.09 1.71
C LYS A 137 12.14 -0.86 0.63
N TYR A 138 10.83 -0.85 0.37
CA TYR A 138 10.20 -1.76 -0.60
C TYR A 138 9.75 -1.05 -1.87
N SER A 139 9.35 0.24 -1.78
CA SER A 139 8.87 0.98 -2.95
C SER A 139 8.96 2.48 -2.74
N LYS A 140 9.38 3.21 -3.78
CA LYS A 140 9.35 4.68 -3.83
C LYS A 140 8.02 5.23 -4.36
N LYS A 141 7.05 4.36 -4.70
CA LYS A 141 5.82 4.72 -5.41
C LYS A 141 5.03 5.84 -4.72
N PHE A 142 4.98 5.86 -3.41
CA PHE A 142 4.20 6.83 -2.63
C PHE A 142 5.07 7.91 -1.95
N GLN A 143 6.31 8.08 -2.38
CA GLN A 143 7.24 9.06 -1.81
C GLN A 143 6.75 10.50 -1.93
N ASN A 144 6.18 10.86 -3.08
CA ASN A 144 5.68 12.22 -3.31
C ASN A 144 4.45 12.53 -2.44
N GLN A 145 3.57 11.55 -2.22
CA GLN A 145 2.43 11.66 -1.31
C GLN A 145 2.89 11.90 0.13
N GLU A 146 3.93 11.17 0.57
CA GLU A 146 4.51 11.38 1.90
C GLU A 146 5.13 12.77 2.04
N LEU A 147 5.90 13.23 1.05
CA LEU A 147 6.50 14.58 1.05
C LEU A 147 5.41 15.66 1.15
N ASN A 148 4.30 15.49 0.41
CA ASN A 148 3.15 16.40 0.49
C ASN A 148 2.49 16.37 1.88
N ALA A 149 2.22 15.18 2.44
CA ALA A 149 1.65 15.04 3.77
C ALA A 149 2.54 15.68 4.85
N LYS A 150 3.84 15.48 4.76
CA LYS A 150 4.84 16.07 5.66
C LYS A 150 4.87 17.60 5.55
N LYS A 151 4.92 18.14 4.33
CA LYS A 151 4.91 19.59 4.07
C LYS A 151 3.67 20.27 4.68
N ASN A 152 2.51 19.62 4.53
CA ASN A 152 1.23 20.14 5.02
C ASN A 152 0.89 19.70 6.45
N LYS A 153 1.80 19.03 7.16
CA LYS A 153 1.63 18.55 8.54
C LYS A 153 0.35 17.71 8.72
N LEU A 154 0.03 16.84 7.75
CA LEU A 154 -1.18 16.00 7.79
C LEU A 154 -1.00 14.76 8.67
N GLY A 155 -2.09 14.33 9.30
CA GLY A 155 -2.12 13.09 10.07
C GLY A 155 -1.03 13.01 11.15
N ILE A 156 -0.15 12.01 11.08
CA ILE A 156 0.95 11.83 12.05
C ILE A 156 2.05 12.89 11.92
N TRP A 157 2.13 13.62 10.80
CA TRP A 157 3.11 14.67 10.56
C TRP A 157 2.82 15.97 11.32
N GLN A 158 1.73 16.03 12.08
CA GLN A 158 1.39 17.20 12.92
C GLN A 158 2.38 17.43 14.06
N GLY A 159 3.06 16.38 14.53
CA GLY A 159 4.01 16.47 15.64
C GLY A 159 4.98 15.30 15.67
N PRO A 160 5.78 15.17 16.72
CA PRO A 160 6.74 14.09 16.86
C PRO A 160 6.08 12.71 16.93
N PHE A 161 6.66 11.75 16.24
CA PHE A 161 6.26 10.34 16.30
C PHE A 161 7.46 9.44 16.00
N GLU A 162 7.40 8.20 16.46
CA GLU A 162 8.33 7.14 16.08
C GLU A 162 7.84 6.46 14.80
N LYS A 163 8.72 6.11 13.87
CA LYS A 163 8.31 5.40 12.65
C LYS A 163 7.79 3.99 13.00
N PRO A 164 6.74 3.48 12.34
CA PRO A 164 6.13 2.20 12.71
C PRO A 164 7.11 1.02 12.76
N TRP A 165 8.04 0.94 11.81
CA TRP A 165 9.07 -0.12 11.79
C TRP A 165 10.09 -0.01 12.94
N ASP A 166 10.44 1.20 13.39
CA ASP A 166 11.33 1.43 14.53
C ASP A 166 10.59 1.09 15.83
N TRP A 167 9.32 1.52 15.94
CA TRP A 167 8.45 1.19 17.06
C TRP A 167 8.29 -0.35 17.23
N ARG A 168 8.04 -1.10 16.14
CA ARG A 168 7.98 -2.57 16.18
C ARG A 168 9.29 -3.19 16.62
N LYS A 169 10.43 -2.66 16.15
CA LYS A 169 11.75 -3.16 16.54
C LYS A 169 11.99 -3.01 18.04
N LYS A 170 11.59 -1.88 18.60
CA LYS A 170 11.74 -1.56 20.03
C LYS A 170 10.79 -2.35 20.93
N ASN A 171 9.58 -2.66 20.46
CA ASN A 171 8.53 -3.35 21.22
C ASN A 171 8.38 -4.83 20.84
N ARG A 172 9.37 -5.43 20.21
CA ARG A 172 9.48 -6.87 20.08
C ARG A 172 10.03 -7.44 21.39
N ASN A 173 9.17 -8.05 22.16
CA ASN A 173 9.55 -9.02 23.19
C ASN A 173 9.67 -10.39 22.54
#